data_d5b6854cb186dd417b67e4f8edbe5010
#
_entry.id   d5b6854cb186dd417b67e4f8edbe5010
#
_cell.length_a   1.000
_cell.length_b   1.000
_cell.length_c   1.000
_cell.angle_alpha   90.00
_cell.angle_beta   90.00
_cell.angle_gamma   90.00
#
_symmetry.space_group_name_H-M   'P 1'
#
loop_
_entity.id
_entity.type
_entity.pdbx_description
1 polymer ?
#
loop_
_entity_poly.entity_id
_entity_poly.type
_entity_poly.pdbx_seq_one_letter_code
_entity_poly.pdbx_strand_id
1 'polypeptide(L)'
;EIVLSPRRKEVLFKGEHPLGKYVNAGSVAYQVIGVYKAEDNDNNAPAYIPFSTAQTLYNAGYGLDEIIFTVKGISTQEEFDAFEKRFRQQMGARHKFDPEDRRAIGMWSTLENFMMLNGMMNGIALFIWVIGIGTLTAGIVGVSNIMLITVRERTREFGIRKAIGATPFSILKLIIVESILITAVFGYLGMILGIGLTEGINSVMEMMNAGKNVSQDDMSIFLNPTVNLSVALSATALIIGAGVLAGYFPARK
;
A
#
# COMPACT_ATOMS: atom_id res chain seq x y z
N GLU A 1 29.52 -10.26 24.68
CA GLU A 1 29.01 -9.14 23.89
C GLU A 1 27.50 -9.28 23.69
N ILE A 2 26.78 -8.13 23.64
CA ILE A 2 25.34 -8.09 23.45
C ILE A 2 24.94 -6.84 22.64
N VAL A 3 23.94 -6.98 21.78
CA VAL A 3 23.30 -5.87 21.07
C VAL A 3 21.88 -5.72 21.61
N LEU A 4 21.51 -4.50 21.98
CA LEU A 4 20.25 -4.22 22.65
C LEU A 4 19.25 -3.55 21.69
N SER A 5 17.95 -3.72 21.98
CA SER A 5 16.91 -2.91 21.36
C SER A 5 16.88 -1.49 21.97
N PRO A 6 16.33 -0.49 21.24
CA PRO A 6 16.21 0.90 21.73
C PRO A 6 15.50 0.96 23.09
N ARG A 7 14.41 0.22 23.25
CA ARG A 7 13.64 0.19 24.49
C ARG A 7 14.42 -0.41 25.66
N ARG A 8 15.14 -1.53 25.43
CA ARG A 8 15.98 -2.12 26.48
C ARG A 8 17.10 -1.18 26.91
N LYS A 9 17.68 -0.44 25.94
CA LYS A 9 18.63 0.64 26.24
C LYS A 9 18.01 1.67 27.19
N GLU A 10 16.80 2.15 26.91
CA GLU A 10 16.14 3.18 27.70
C GLU A 10 15.79 2.71 29.10
N VAL A 11 15.24 1.51 29.21
CA VAL A 11 14.88 0.90 30.51
C VAL A 11 16.11 0.65 31.39
N LEU A 12 17.20 0.12 30.79
CA LEU A 12 18.40 -0.28 31.56
C LEU A 12 19.32 0.88 31.85
N PHE A 13 19.44 1.84 30.95
CA PHE A 13 20.43 2.94 31.06
C PHE A 13 19.82 4.33 31.26
N LYS A 14 18.47 4.47 31.24
CA LYS A 14 17.75 5.71 31.57
C LYS A 14 18.31 6.96 30.86
N GLY A 15 18.65 6.85 29.56
CA GLY A 15 19.20 7.94 28.75
C GLY A 15 20.73 7.99 28.70
N GLU A 16 21.45 7.25 29.51
CA GLU A 16 22.90 7.16 29.40
C GLU A 16 23.36 6.38 28.16
N HIS A 17 24.59 6.65 27.71
CA HIS A 17 25.18 5.94 26.59
C HIS A 17 25.52 4.49 26.97
N PRO A 18 24.95 3.48 26.29
CA PRO A 18 25.07 2.07 26.71
C PRO A 18 26.37 1.40 26.26
N LEU A 19 27.03 1.91 25.19
CA LEU A 19 28.17 1.24 24.58
C LEU A 19 29.34 1.10 25.57
N GLY A 20 29.92 -0.09 25.62
CA GLY A 20 31.04 -0.43 26.50
C GLY A 20 30.65 -0.77 27.93
N LYS A 21 29.40 -0.48 28.34
CA LYS A 21 28.88 -0.85 29.69
C LYS A 21 28.46 -2.31 29.71
N TYR A 22 28.29 -2.83 30.94
CA TYR A 22 27.89 -4.23 31.16
C TYR A 22 26.42 -4.35 31.58
N VAL A 23 25.76 -5.36 31.05
CA VAL A 23 24.40 -5.76 31.41
C VAL A 23 24.39 -7.20 31.82
N ASN A 24 23.75 -7.50 32.96
CA ASN A 24 23.55 -8.87 33.40
C ASN A 24 22.29 -9.44 32.76
N ALA A 25 22.45 -10.53 32.01
CA ALA A 25 21.34 -11.30 31.48
C ALA A 25 21.48 -12.74 32.00
N GLY A 26 20.57 -13.14 32.91
CA GLY A 26 20.73 -14.37 33.69
C GLY A 26 21.94 -14.29 34.62
N SER A 27 22.81 -15.29 34.54
CA SER A 27 24.03 -15.39 35.35
C SER A 27 25.28 -14.81 34.69
N VAL A 28 25.16 -14.18 33.53
CA VAL A 28 26.30 -13.73 32.73
C VAL A 28 26.25 -12.25 32.49
N ALA A 29 27.40 -11.58 32.67
CA ALA A 29 27.59 -10.17 32.33
C ALA A 29 28.04 -10.04 30.86
N TYR A 30 27.27 -9.30 30.07
CA TYR A 30 27.55 -9.03 28.69
C TYR A 30 27.95 -7.57 28.51
N GLN A 31 28.99 -7.32 27.72
CA GLN A 31 29.34 -5.98 27.31
C GLN A 31 28.47 -5.54 26.15
N VAL A 32 27.86 -4.37 26.26
CA VAL A 32 27.03 -3.78 25.20
C VAL A 32 27.91 -3.23 24.10
N ILE A 33 27.79 -3.79 22.89
CA ILE A 33 28.56 -3.39 21.71
C ILE A 33 27.74 -2.58 20.69
N GLY A 34 26.41 -2.56 20.83
CA GLY A 34 25.54 -1.84 19.90
C GLY A 34 24.10 -1.77 20.38
N VAL A 35 23.39 -0.86 19.70
CA VAL A 35 21.93 -0.79 19.79
C VAL A 35 21.42 -0.86 18.35
N TYR A 36 20.59 -1.86 18.04
CA TYR A 36 20.03 -1.97 16.69
C TYR A 36 18.82 -1.05 16.52
N LYS A 37 18.49 -0.73 15.28
CA LYS A 37 17.30 0.07 14.97
C LYS A 37 16.09 -0.89 14.97
N ALA A 38 15.26 -0.78 16.00
CA ALA A 38 13.94 -1.41 16.02
C ALA A 38 12.87 -0.32 15.94
N GLU A 39 11.67 -0.66 15.55
CA GLU A 39 10.54 0.24 15.70
C GLU A 39 10.29 0.47 17.19
N ASP A 40 10.10 1.72 17.59
CA ASP A 40 10.09 2.18 18.99
C ASP A 40 9.04 1.50 19.89
N ASN A 41 8.11 0.76 19.31
CA ASN A 41 6.96 0.17 20.01
C ASN A 41 7.08 -1.33 20.30
N ASP A 42 8.17 -1.99 19.91
CA ASP A 42 8.32 -3.43 20.19
C ASP A 42 8.74 -3.66 21.66
N ASN A 43 7.71 -3.83 22.51
CA ASN A 43 7.89 -4.14 23.93
C ASN A 43 8.66 -5.44 24.16
N ASN A 44 8.67 -6.32 23.18
CA ASN A 44 9.26 -7.66 23.24
C ASN A 44 10.52 -7.80 22.39
N ALA A 45 11.05 -6.70 21.85
CA ALA A 45 12.23 -6.72 21.00
C ALA A 45 13.39 -7.47 21.67
N PRO A 46 13.93 -8.54 21.04
CA PRO A 46 14.96 -9.39 21.63
C PRO A 46 16.28 -8.65 21.77
N ALA A 47 17.15 -9.12 22.65
CA ALA A 47 18.55 -8.76 22.64
C ALA A 47 19.32 -9.87 21.88
N TYR A 48 20.32 -9.48 21.12
CA TYR A 48 21.11 -10.42 20.33
C TYR A 48 22.51 -10.61 20.93
N ILE A 49 22.94 -11.85 20.98
CA ILE A 49 24.30 -12.21 21.35
C ILE A 49 24.99 -12.95 20.20
N PRO A 50 26.33 -12.89 20.08
CA PRO A 50 27.04 -13.65 19.07
C PRO A 50 26.77 -15.15 19.20
N PHE A 51 26.63 -15.83 18.07
CA PHE A 51 26.36 -17.26 18.02
C PHE A 51 27.39 -18.09 18.79
N SER A 52 28.69 -17.78 18.65
CA SER A 52 29.77 -18.43 19.38
C SER A 52 29.64 -18.27 20.92
N THR A 53 29.16 -17.12 21.36
CA THR A 53 28.90 -16.85 22.77
C THR A 53 27.74 -17.72 23.29
N ALA A 54 26.67 -17.82 22.48
CA ALA A 54 25.53 -18.69 22.82
C ALA A 54 25.94 -20.17 22.88
N GLN A 55 26.69 -20.65 21.92
CA GLN A 55 27.19 -22.03 21.93
C GLN A 55 28.00 -22.37 23.17
N THR A 56 28.90 -21.47 23.56
CA THR A 56 29.77 -21.70 24.73
C THR A 56 28.99 -21.66 26.04
N LEU A 57 28.06 -20.72 26.17
CA LEU A 57 27.33 -20.52 27.44
C LEU A 57 26.23 -21.55 27.67
N TYR A 58 25.50 -21.89 26.61
CA TYR A 58 24.33 -22.77 26.69
C TYR A 58 24.65 -24.23 26.35
N ASN A 59 25.94 -24.55 26.09
CA ASN A 59 26.38 -25.86 25.68
C ASN A 59 25.55 -26.49 24.53
N ALA A 60 25.12 -25.64 23.60
CA ALA A 60 24.21 -26.03 22.54
C ALA A 60 24.87 -26.84 21.42
N GLY A 61 26.17 -27.12 21.53
CA GLY A 61 26.93 -27.83 20.48
C GLY A 61 26.87 -27.10 19.13
N TYR A 62 26.67 -27.86 18.07
CA TYR A 62 26.51 -27.32 16.70
C TYR A 62 25.06 -27.35 16.21
N GLY A 63 24.12 -27.65 17.11
CA GLY A 63 22.68 -27.61 16.79
C GLY A 63 22.19 -26.18 16.55
N LEU A 64 21.30 -26.04 15.58
CA LEU A 64 20.58 -24.79 15.27
C LEU A 64 19.10 -25.11 15.31
N ASP A 65 18.32 -24.32 16.05
CA ASP A 65 16.87 -24.47 16.11
C ASP A 65 16.23 -23.82 14.89
N GLU A 66 16.74 -22.64 14.46
CA GLU A 66 16.22 -21.86 13.36
C GLU A 66 17.31 -21.14 12.60
N ILE A 67 17.18 -21.08 11.28
CA ILE A 67 18.04 -20.29 10.40
C ILE A 67 17.15 -19.36 9.56
N ILE A 68 17.38 -18.07 9.70
CA ILE A 68 16.70 -17.05 8.88
C ILE A 68 17.68 -16.55 7.83
N PHE A 69 17.33 -16.66 6.56
CA PHE A 69 18.12 -16.19 5.46
C PHE A 69 17.27 -15.56 4.35
N THR A 70 17.86 -14.68 3.58
CA THR A 70 17.21 -14.04 2.44
C THR A 70 17.68 -14.66 1.13
N VAL A 71 16.72 -14.91 0.24
CA VAL A 71 16.98 -15.44 -1.10
C VAL A 71 16.64 -14.36 -2.13
N LYS A 72 17.55 -14.12 -3.08
CA LYS A 72 17.30 -13.19 -4.19
C LYS A 72 16.86 -13.96 -5.43
N GLY A 73 15.93 -13.35 -6.22
CA GLY A 73 15.49 -13.90 -7.49
C GLY A 73 14.35 -14.91 -7.39
N ILE A 74 13.66 -14.97 -6.23
CA ILE A 74 12.41 -15.72 -6.06
C ILE A 74 11.28 -14.69 -5.92
N SER A 75 10.39 -14.67 -6.90
CA SER A 75 9.27 -13.73 -6.97
C SER A 75 7.91 -14.42 -7.08
N THR A 76 7.89 -15.69 -7.41
CA THR A 76 6.67 -16.49 -7.59
C THR A 76 6.66 -17.70 -6.66
N GLN A 77 5.45 -18.22 -6.39
CA GLN A 77 5.29 -19.43 -5.59
C GLN A 77 5.97 -20.65 -6.23
N GLU A 78 5.89 -20.76 -7.55
CA GLU A 78 6.53 -21.86 -8.29
C GLU A 78 8.04 -21.86 -8.16
N GLU A 79 8.65 -20.68 -8.18
CA GLU A 79 10.10 -20.52 -7.95
C GLU A 79 10.50 -20.88 -6.51
N PHE A 80 9.63 -20.51 -5.54
CA PHE A 80 9.84 -20.88 -4.15
C PHE A 80 9.73 -22.40 -3.94
N ASP A 81 8.72 -23.05 -4.49
CA ASP A 81 8.52 -24.49 -4.40
C ASP A 81 9.69 -25.25 -5.04
N ALA A 82 10.19 -24.76 -6.17
CA ALA A 82 11.37 -25.33 -6.82
C ALA A 82 12.66 -25.14 -6.01
N PHE A 83 12.77 -24.01 -5.30
CA PHE A 83 13.86 -23.75 -4.37
C PHE A 83 13.76 -24.67 -3.15
N GLU A 84 12.58 -24.76 -2.51
CA GLU A 84 12.33 -25.61 -1.35
C GLU A 84 12.68 -27.07 -1.67
N LYS A 85 12.20 -27.58 -2.81
CA LYS A 85 12.49 -28.97 -3.25
C LYS A 85 14.00 -29.21 -3.39
N ARG A 86 14.72 -28.30 -4.03
CA ARG A 86 16.18 -28.42 -4.16
C ARG A 86 16.90 -28.34 -2.83
N PHE A 87 16.47 -27.43 -1.97
CA PHE A 87 17.05 -27.27 -0.63
C PHE A 87 16.84 -28.53 0.20
N ARG A 88 15.62 -29.10 0.23
CA ARG A 88 15.31 -30.36 0.94
C ARG A 88 16.12 -31.54 0.41
N GLN A 89 16.30 -31.64 -0.90
CA GLN A 89 17.14 -32.69 -1.51
C GLN A 89 18.60 -32.59 -1.04
N GLN A 90 19.18 -31.40 -1.05
CA GLN A 90 20.56 -31.18 -0.61
C GLN A 90 20.74 -31.46 0.90
N MET A 91 19.80 -30.98 1.71
CA MET A 91 19.84 -31.20 3.15
C MET A 91 19.57 -32.67 3.50
N GLY A 92 18.61 -33.30 2.83
CA GLY A 92 18.33 -34.73 3.00
C GLY A 92 19.51 -35.63 2.68
N ALA A 93 20.23 -35.34 1.58
CA ALA A 93 21.44 -36.04 1.22
C ALA A 93 22.56 -35.88 2.27
N ARG A 94 22.68 -34.68 2.88
CA ARG A 94 23.72 -34.39 3.87
C ARG A 94 23.38 -34.93 5.27
N HIS A 95 22.10 -34.84 5.67
CA HIS A 95 21.64 -35.16 7.02
C HIS A 95 20.88 -36.51 7.10
N LYS A 96 20.81 -37.24 5.97
CA LYS A 96 20.23 -38.61 5.88
C LYS A 96 18.76 -38.68 6.30
N PHE A 97 17.95 -37.73 5.89
CA PHE A 97 16.50 -37.77 6.02
C PHE A 97 15.82 -37.79 4.63
N ASP A 98 14.58 -38.25 4.57
CA ASP A 98 13.81 -38.28 3.32
C ASP A 98 13.43 -36.82 2.92
N PRO A 99 13.83 -36.35 1.72
CA PRO A 99 13.46 -35.01 1.25
C PRO A 99 11.94 -34.74 1.19
N GLU A 100 11.12 -35.77 1.08
CA GLU A 100 9.65 -35.67 1.08
C GLU A 100 9.07 -35.54 2.50
N ASP A 101 9.86 -35.80 3.54
CA ASP A 101 9.41 -35.62 4.92
C ASP A 101 9.43 -34.16 5.33
N ARG A 102 8.25 -33.52 5.28
CA ARG A 102 8.08 -32.12 5.68
C ARG A 102 8.32 -31.86 7.17
N ARG A 103 8.35 -32.92 8.02
CA ARG A 103 8.60 -32.79 9.44
C ARG A 103 10.08 -32.69 9.77
N ALA A 104 10.95 -33.20 8.90
CA ALA A 104 12.39 -33.17 9.09
C ALA A 104 12.95 -31.74 9.07
N ILE A 105 12.43 -30.88 8.20
CA ILE A 105 12.76 -29.44 8.16
C ILE A 105 11.46 -28.67 7.95
N GLY A 106 11.08 -27.84 8.94
CA GLY A 106 10.04 -26.83 8.76
C GLY A 106 10.58 -25.67 7.95
N MET A 107 9.96 -25.34 6.82
CA MET A 107 10.28 -24.13 6.06
C MET A 107 9.08 -23.21 6.07
N TRP A 108 9.33 -21.94 6.33
CA TRP A 108 8.33 -20.90 6.30
C TRP A 108 8.81 -19.74 5.44
N SER A 109 7.94 -19.25 4.56
CA SER A 109 8.27 -18.15 3.65
C SER A 109 7.35 -16.96 3.89
N THR A 110 7.95 -15.78 3.97
CA THR A 110 7.21 -14.52 3.95
C THR A 110 6.58 -14.22 2.58
N LEU A 111 7.03 -14.92 1.53
CA LEU A 111 6.53 -14.73 0.17
C LEU A 111 5.03 -15.05 0.06
N GLU A 112 4.57 -16.16 0.67
CA GLU A 112 3.15 -16.54 0.66
C GLU A 112 2.27 -15.46 1.27
N ASN A 113 2.64 -14.95 2.45
CA ASN A 113 1.92 -13.87 3.11
C ASN A 113 1.93 -12.58 2.26
N PHE A 114 3.08 -12.26 1.66
CA PHE A 114 3.21 -11.11 0.77
C PHE A 114 2.31 -11.25 -0.48
N MET A 115 2.29 -12.41 -1.11
CA MET A 115 1.43 -12.68 -2.27
C MET A 115 -0.05 -12.65 -1.90
N MET A 116 -0.42 -13.20 -0.74
CA MET A 116 -1.78 -13.14 -0.22
C MET A 116 -2.23 -11.69 0.02
N LEU A 117 -1.39 -10.88 0.68
CA LEU A 117 -1.67 -9.46 0.91
C LEU A 117 -1.77 -8.67 -0.40
N ASN A 118 -0.86 -8.90 -1.34
CA ASN A 118 -0.93 -8.29 -2.66
C ASN A 118 -2.19 -8.72 -3.43
N GLY A 119 -2.58 -9.98 -3.34
CA GLY A 119 -3.83 -10.49 -3.93
C GLY A 119 -5.05 -9.78 -3.35
N MET A 120 -5.11 -9.62 -2.03
CA MET A 120 -6.16 -8.84 -1.36
C MET A 120 -6.17 -7.38 -1.82
N MET A 121 -5.00 -6.72 -1.83
CA MET A 121 -4.91 -5.31 -2.27
C MET A 121 -5.35 -5.14 -3.71
N ASN A 122 -4.94 -6.03 -4.61
CA ASN A 122 -5.39 -6.03 -6.00
C ASN A 122 -6.90 -6.27 -6.12
N GLY A 123 -7.46 -7.15 -5.30
CA GLY A 123 -8.91 -7.40 -5.24
C GLY A 123 -9.68 -6.15 -4.79
N ILE A 124 -9.21 -5.48 -3.75
CA ILE A 124 -9.79 -4.21 -3.27
C ILE A 124 -9.67 -3.12 -4.35
N ALA A 125 -8.51 -3.00 -4.97
CA ALA A 125 -8.29 -2.05 -6.05
C ALA A 125 -9.25 -2.31 -7.23
N LEU A 126 -9.41 -3.55 -7.66
CA LEU A 126 -10.36 -3.92 -8.71
C LEU A 126 -11.80 -3.55 -8.33
N PHE A 127 -12.21 -3.83 -7.11
CA PHE A 127 -13.54 -3.48 -6.60
C PHE A 127 -13.78 -1.96 -6.63
N ILE A 128 -12.81 -1.17 -6.18
CA ILE A 128 -12.86 0.30 -6.23
C ILE A 128 -12.95 0.78 -7.69
N TRP A 129 -12.21 0.17 -8.61
CA TRP A 129 -12.28 0.49 -10.03
C TRP A 129 -13.66 0.22 -10.62
N VAL A 130 -14.27 -0.91 -10.30
CA VAL A 130 -15.64 -1.25 -10.76
C VAL A 130 -16.67 -0.23 -10.27
N ILE A 131 -16.63 0.12 -8.98
CA ILE A 131 -17.51 1.15 -8.41
C ILE A 131 -17.23 2.52 -9.06
N GLY A 132 -15.96 2.89 -9.21
CA GLY A 132 -15.53 4.16 -9.80
C GLY A 132 -16.02 4.32 -11.24
N ILE A 133 -15.88 3.28 -12.07
CA ILE A 133 -16.39 3.28 -13.45
C ILE A 133 -17.91 3.33 -13.46
N GLY A 134 -18.58 2.62 -12.57
CA GLY A 134 -20.04 2.63 -12.45
C GLY A 134 -20.57 4.03 -12.09
N THR A 135 -20.00 4.68 -11.10
CA THR A 135 -20.38 6.04 -10.66
C THR A 135 -20.05 7.09 -11.74
N LEU A 136 -18.90 6.96 -12.39
CA LEU A 136 -18.53 7.84 -13.51
C LEU A 136 -19.53 7.72 -14.66
N THR A 137 -19.93 6.50 -15.02
CA THR A 137 -20.93 6.23 -16.05
C THR A 137 -22.27 6.86 -15.70
N ALA A 138 -22.73 6.73 -14.46
CA ALA A 138 -23.95 7.36 -13.97
C ALA A 138 -23.85 8.90 -14.07
N GLY A 139 -22.70 9.48 -13.71
CA GLY A 139 -22.42 10.92 -13.86
C GLY A 139 -22.47 11.38 -15.32
N ILE A 140 -21.86 10.64 -16.24
CA ILE A 140 -21.90 10.93 -17.69
C ILE A 140 -23.35 10.94 -18.19
N VAL A 141 -24.16 9.97 -17.82
CA VAL A 141 -25.57 9.90 -18.21
C VAL A 141 -26.35 11.09 -17.63
N GLY A 142 -26.11 11.46 -16.36
CA GLY A 142 -26.72 12.62 -15.72
C GLY A 142 -26.43 13.92 -16.45
N VAL A 143 -25.15 14.21 -16.70
CA VAL A 143 -24.73 15.40 -17.45
C VAL A 143 -25.28 15.37 -18.89
N SER A 144 -25.26 14.22 -19.56
CA SER A 144 -25.79 14.06 -20.92
C SER A 144 -27.29 14.37 -20.98
N ASN A 145 -28.08 13.97 -19.99
CA ASN A 145 -29.49 14.26 -19.92
C ASN A 145 -29.76 15.78 -19.75
N ILE A 146 -28.99 16.43 -18.86
CA ILE A 146 -29.08 17.88 -18.66
C ILE A 146 -28.72 18.61 -19.98
N MET A 147 -27.64 18.22 -20.62
CA MET A 147 -27.21 18.81 -21.89
C MET A 147 -28.23 18.60 -23.03
N LEU A 148 -28.91 17.44 -23.06
CA LEU A 148 -29.98 17.18 -24.03
C LEU A 148 -31.14 18.15 -23.85
N ILE A 149 -31.54 18.44 -22.62
CA ILE A 149 -32.60 19.43 -22.32
C ILE A 149 -32.14 20.83 -22.73
N THR A 150 -30.95 21.25 -22.38
CA THR A 150 -30.36 22.56 -22.73
C THR A 150 -30.27 22.74 -24.22
N VAL A 151 -29.82 21.71 -24.98
CA VAL A 151 -29.79 21.77 -26.45
C VAL A 151 -31.19 21.94 -27.06
N ARG A 152 -32.20 21.22 -26.54
CA ARG A 152 -33.59 21.37 -26.98
C ARG A 152 -34.14 22.76 -26.72
N GLU A 153 -33.89 23.33 -25.56
CA GLU A 153 -34.35 24.69 -25.23
C GLU A 153 -33.72 25.75 -26.16
N ARG A 154 -32.43 25.53 -26.56
CA ARG A 154 -31.69 26.44 -27.45
C ARG A 154 -31.77 26.08 -28.93
N THR A 155 -32.66 25.17 -29.33
CA THR A 155 -32.78 24.71 -30.73
C THR A 155 -33.02 25.88 -31.69
N ARG A 156 -33.81 26.88 -31.31
CA ARG A 156 -34.08 28.08 -32.10
C ARG A 156 -32.80 28.91 -32.35
N GLU A 157 -31.96 29.07 -31.34
CA GLU A 157 -30.69 29.79 -31.43
C GLU A 157 -29.74 29.07 -32.39
N PHE A 158 -29.65 27.76 -32.30
CA PHE A 158 -28.81 26.93 -33.18
C PHE A 158 -29.33 26.95 -34.63
N GLY A 159 -30.67 26.97 -34.78
CA GLY A 159 -31.30 27.14 -36.12
C GLY A 159 -30.95 28.46 -36.76
N ILE A 160 -30.99 29.58 -36.03
CA ILE A 160 -30.58 30.90 -36.50
C ILE A 160 -29.11 30.92 -36.90
N ARG A 161 -28.23 30.38 -36.05
CA ARG A 161 -26.77 30.29 -36.36
C ARG A 161 -26.50 29.48 -37.62
N LYS A 162 -27.23 28.38 -37.80
CA LYS A 162 -27.11 27.54 -39.00
C LYS A 162 -27.60 28.26 -40.26
N ALA A 163 -28.67 29.05 -40.14
CA ALA A 163 -29.21 29.86 -41.23
C ALA A 163 -28.25 30.99 -41.67
N ILE A 164 -27.48 31.55 -40.76
CA ILE A 164 -26.43 32.56 -41.00
C ILE A 164 -25.11 31.91 -41.52
N GLY A 165 -25.05 30.57 -41.65
CA GLY A 165 -23.90 29.88 -42.26
C GLY A 165 -22.95 29.19 -41.25
N ALA A 166 -23.34 29.02 -40.00
CA ALA A 166 -22.53 28.26 -39.06
C ALA A 166 -22.46 26.78 -39.44
N THR A 167 -21.24 26.22 -39.46
CA THR A 167 -21.03 24.80 -39.74
C THR A 167 -21.56 23.92 -38.60
N PRO A 168 -22.06 22.72 -38.91
CA PRO A 168 -22.50 21.76 -37.87
C PRO A 168 -21.41 21.49 -36.83
N PHE A 169 -20.14 21.45 -37.23
CA PHE A 169 -18.99 21.25 -36.35
C PHE A 169 -18.80 22.42 -35.36
N SER A 170 -19.10 23.66 -35.76
CA SER A 170 -19.03 24.82 -34.89
C SER A 170 -20.06 24.74 -33.74
N ILE A 171 -21.26 24.28 -34.04
CA ILE A 171 -22.32 24.07 -33.02
C ILE A 171 -21.96 22.89 -32.10
N LEU A 172 -21.49 21.77 -32.67
CA LEU A 172 -21.03 20.63 -31.94
C LEU A 172 -19.91 21.02 -30.92
N LYS A 173 -18.90 21.76 -31.39
CA LYS A 173 -17.80 22.26 -30.57
C LYS A 173 -18.30 23.09 -29.39
N LEU A 174 -19.30 23.94 -29.61
CA LEU A 174 -19.87 24.78 -28.55
C LEU A 174 -20.48 23.91 -27.42
N ILE A 175 -21.27 22.90 -27.79
CA ILE A 175 -21.93 21.99 -26.85
C ILE A 175 -20.89 21.17 -26.08
N ILE A 176 -19.87 20.66 -26.76
CA ILE A 176 -18.80 19.90 -26.13
C ILE A 176 -18.01 20.76 -25.13
N VAL A 177 -17.65 21.98 -25.50
CA VAL A 177 -16.93 22.91 -24.60
C VAL A 177 -17.77 23.23 -23.37
N GLU A 178 -19.08 23.46 -23.54
CA GLU A 178 -20.00 23.73 -22.42
C GLU A 178 -20.06 22.52 -21.47
N SER A 179 -20.17 21.30 -22.00
CA SER A 179 -20.18 20.09 -21.18
C SER A 179 -18.84 19.84 -20.46
N ILE A 180 -17.71 20.12 -21.13
CA ILE A 180 -16.38 20.02 -20.49
C ILE A 180 -16.25 21.03 -19.35
N LEU A 181 -16.69 22.27 -19.55
CA LEU A 181 -16.63 23.30 -18.49
C LEU A 181 -17.45 22.90 -17.27
N ILE A 182 -18.68 22.44 -17.47
CA ILE A 182 -19.53 21.96 -16.36
C ILE A 182 -18.87 20.80 -15.65
N THR A 183 -18.43 19.81 -16.39
CA THR A 183 -17.80 18.59 -15.81
C THR A 183 -16.47 18.93 -15.13
N ALA A 184 -15.68 19.85 -15.68
CA ALA A 184 -14.42 20.27 -15.07
C ALA A 184 -14.64 21.00 -13.73
N VAL A 185 -15.59 21.95 -13.68
CA VAL A 185 -15.89 22.69 -12.44
C VAL A 185 -16.37 21.75 -11.34
N PHE A 186 -17.40 20.94 -11.61
CA PHE A 186 -17.92 20.03 -10.59
C PHE A 186 -17.00 18.87 -10.29
N GLY A 187 -16.26 18.37 -11.26
CA GLY A 187 -15.25 17.34 -11.07
C GLY A 187 -14.08 17.83 -10.22
N TYR A 188 -13.62 19.08 -10.45
CA TYR A 188 -12.57 19.69 -9.63
C TYR A 188 -13.02 19.93 -8.18
N LEU A 189 -14.28 20.42 -8.00
CA LEU A 189 -14.87 20.54 -6.66
C LEU A 189 -14.96 19.18 -5.97
N GLY A 190 -15.40 18.14 -6.69
CA GLY A 190 -15.44 16.78 -6.17
C GLY A 190 -14.05 16.26 -5.75
N MET A 191 -13.03 16.55 -6.53
CA MET A 191 -11.64 16.20 -6.22
C MET A 191 -11.15 16.91 -4.95
N ILE A 192 -11.39 18.22 -4.81
CA ILE A 192 -11.03 18.97 -3.61
C ILE A 192 -11.73 18.40 -2.37
N LEU A 193 -13.03 18.12 -2.47
CA LEU A 193 -13.80 17.51 -1.37
C LEU A 193 -13.26 16.10 -1.03
N GLY A 194 -12.94 15.30 -2.03
CA GLY A 194 -12.36 13.96 -1.84
C GLY A 194 -11.02 14.01 -1.11
N ILE A 195 -10.11 14.90 -1.54
CA ILE A 195 -8.80 15.09 -0.89
C ILE A 195 -9.01 15.61 0.55
N GLY A 196 -9.88 16.59 0.74
CA GLY A 196 -10.17 17.17 2.06
C GLY A 196 -10.76 16.15 3.03
N LEU A 197 -11.63 15.25 2.57
CA LEU A 197 -12.15 14.14 3.38
C LEU A 197 -11.06 13.15 3.76
N THR A 198 -10.20 12.79 2.82
CA THR A 198 -9.08 11.86 3.07
C THR A 198 -8.12 12.44 4.10
N GLU A 199 -7.73 13.71 3.96
CA GLU A 199 -6.86 14.41 4.90
C GLU A 199 -7.52 14.59 6.27
N GLY A 200 -8.82 14.89 6.30
CA GLY A 200 -9.60 14.96 7.54
C GLY A 200 -9.62 13.62 8.29
N ILE A 201 -9.82 12.50 7.59
CA ILE A 201 -9.77 11.17 8.19
C ILE A 201 -8.35 10.88 8.72
N ASN A 202 -7.30 11.22 7.97
CA ASN A 202 -5.92 11.04 8.38
C ASN A 202 -5.62 11.81 9.68
N SER A 203 -6.01 13.08 9.75
CA SER A 203 -5.84 13.92 10.95
C SER A 203 -6.58 13.36 12.17
N VAL A 204 -7.80 12.83 11.99
CA VAL A 204 -8.56 12.19 13.07
C VAL A 204 -7.86 10.90 13.54
N MET A 205 -7.35 10.09 12.60
CA MET A 205 -6.60 8.88 12.94
C MET A 205 -5.30 9.19 13.69
N GLU A 206 -4.56 10.22 13.29
CA GLU A 206 -3.38 10.68 14.01
C GLU A 206 -3.72 11.15 15.43
N MET A 207 -4.79 11.91 15.62
CA MET A 207 -5.26 12.34 16.95
C MET A 207 -5.65 11.14 17.83
N MET A 208 -6.31 10.14 17.26
CA MET A 208 -6.68 8.93 18.00
C MET A 208 -5.48 8.06 18.37
N ASN A 209 -4.46 8.05 17.54
CA ASN A 209 -3.22 7.29 17.77
C ASN A 209 -2.25 8.03 18.70
N ALA A 210 -2.26 9.35 18.76
CA ALA A 210 -1.42 10.15 19.66
C ALA A 210 -1.70 9.90 21.15
N GLY A 211 -2.84 9.34 21.50
CA GLY A 211 -3.23 8.98 22.89
C GLY A 211 -3.08 7.50 23.25
N LYS A 212 -2.75 6.65 22.30
CA LYS A 212 -2.57 5.21 22.53
C LYS A 212 -1.13 4.82 22.23
N ASN A 213 -0.49 4.11 23.16
CA ASN A 213 0.68 3.28 22.82
C ASN A 213 0.15 2.20 21.86
N VAL A 214 0.18 2.48 20.57
CA VAL A 214 -0.27 1.56 19.52
C VAL A 214 0.65 0.35 19.59
N SER A 215 0.13 -0.76 20.10
CA SER A 215 0.80 -2.05 20.05
C SER A 215 0.94 -2.42 18.57
N GLN A 216 2.08 -2.95 18.19
CA GLN A 216 2.42 -3.32 16.79
C GLN A 216 1.48 -4.36 16.14
N ASP A 217 0.56 -4.96 16.93
CA ASP A 217 -0.49 -5.86 16.43
C ASP A 217 -1.65 -5.11 15.73
N ASP A 218 -1.79 -3.80 15.97
CA ASP A 218 -2.71 -2.97 15.19
C ASP A 218 -2.03 -2.63 13.85
N MET A 219 -2.18 -3.53 12.89
CA MET A 219 -1.79 -3.36 11.50
C MET A 219 -2.46 -2.08 10.98
N SER A 220 -1.79 -0.95 11.10
CA SER A 220 -2.25 0.31 10.50
C SER A 220 -2.12 0.18 8.98
N ILE A 221 -3.16 -0.41 8.37
CA ILE A 221 -3.28 -0.62 6.91
C ILE A 221 -3.22 0.73 6.17
N PHE A 222 -3.50 1.82 6.87
CA PHE A 222 -3.50 3.18 6.34
C PHE A 222 -2.41 4.02 7.01
N LEU A 223 -1.18 3.89 6.54
CA LEU A 223 -0.09 4.81 6.87
C LEU A 223 -0.08 5.94 5.83
N ASN A 224 -0.47 7.14 6.28
CA ASN A 224 -0.38 8.39 5.52
C ASN A 224 -0.88 8.29 4.06
N PRO A 225 -2.21 8.33 3.81
CA PRO A 225 -2.75 8.39 2.46
C PRO A 225 -2.36 9.72 1.82
N THR A 226 -1.21 9.78 1.14
CA THR A 226 -0.78 10.94 0.37
C THR A 226 -1.32 10.87 -1.05
N VAL A 227 -1.93 11.96 -1.50
CA VAL A 227 -2.39 12.05 -2.89
C VAL A 227 -1.18 12.28 -3.80
N ASN A 228 -0.83 11.27 -4.57
CA ASN A 228 0.26 11.38 -5.53
C ASN A 228 -0.16 12.27 -6.72
N LEU A 229 0.74 13.13 -7.21
CA LEU A 229 0.52 13.99 -8.37
C LEU A 229 0.05 13.21 -9.61
N SER A 230 0.53 11.99 -9.81
CA SER A 230 0.10 11.13 -10.92
C SER A 230 -1.39 10.76 -10.82
N VAL A 231 -1.90 10.56 -9.60
CA VAL A 231 -3.33 10.27 -9.35
C VAL A 231 -4.17 11.51 -9.67
N ALA A 232 -3.74 12.69 -9.25
CA ALA A 232 -4.44 13.94 -9.55
C ALA A 232 -4.50 14.23 -11.07
N LEU A 233 -3.40 13.98 -11.79
CA LEU A 233 -3.35 14.14 -13.25
C LEU A 233 -4.25 13.13 -13.98
N SER A 234 -4.23 11.87 -13.55
CA SER A 234 -5.11 10.84 -14.13
C SER A 234 -6.58 11.11 -13.85
N ALA A 235 -6.94 11.57 -12.66
CA ALA A 235 -8.30 11.99 -12.32
C ALA A 235 -8.76 13.17 -13.20
N THR A 236 -7.90 14.17 -13.40
CA THR A 236 -8.19 15.31 -14.28
C THR A 236 -8.44 14.85 -15.73
N ALA A 237 -7.60 13.95 -16.25
CA ALA A 237 -7.78 13.39 -17.59
C ALA A 237 -9.10 12.60 -17.71
N LEU A 238 -9.48 11.83 -16.70
CA LEU A 238 -10.75 11.12 -16.64
C LEU A 238 -11.95 12.08 -16.63
N ILE A 239 -11.89 13.15 -15.85
CA ILE A 239 -12.95 14.17 -15.80
C ILE A 239 -13.15 14.83 -17.15
N ILE A 240 -12.07 15.23 -17.83
CA ILE A 240 -12.13 15.83 -19.17
C ILE A 240 -12.71 14.82 -20.17
N GLY A 241 -12.25 13.57 -20.15
CA GLY A 241 -12.78 12.50 -21.00
C GLY A 241 -14.28 12.27 -20.80
N ALA A 242 -14.73 12.23 -19.54
CA ALA A 242 -16.14 12.12 -19.18
C ALA A 242 -16.98 13.31 -19.71
N GLY A 243 -16.45 14.54 -19.60
CA GLY A 243 -17.07 15.74 -20.14
C GLY A 243 -17.25 15.70 -21.66
N VAL A 244 -16.23 15.23 -22.38
CA VAL A 244 -16.32 15.04 -23.86
C VAL A 244 -17.40 14.01 -24.20
N LEU A 245 -17.42 12.86 -23.52
CA LEU A 245 -18.41 11.81 -23.75
C LEU A 245 -19.84 12.30 -23.43
N ALA A 246 -20.01 13.01 -22.31
CA ALA A 246 -21.30 13.55 -21.88
C ALA A 246 -21.86 14.57 -22.89
N GLY A 247 -20.99 15.42 -23.53
CA GLY A 247 -21.39 16.40 -24.53
C GLY A 247 -21.59 15.81 -25.91
N TYR A 248 -20.85 14.76 -26.26
CA TYR A 248 -20.91 14.17 -27.60
C TYR A 248 -22.26 13.53 -27.93
N PHE A 249 -22.85 12.79 -26.98
CA PHE A 249 -24.13 12.11 -27.19
C PHE A 249 -25.28 13.07 -27.50
N PRO A 250 -25.54 14.13 -26.74
CA PRO A 250 -26.61 15.09 -27.04
C PRO A 250 -26.33 15.94 -28.29
N ALA A 251 -25.06 16.18 -28.59
CA ALA A 251 -24.67 17.02 -29.72
C ALA A 251 -24.84 16.33 -31.08
N ARG A 252 -24.93 15.01 -31.13
CA ARG A 252 -25.12 14.21 -32.36
C ARG A 252 -26.60 14.00 -32.71
N LYS A 253 -27.51 14.19 -31.78
CA LYS A 253 -28.97 14.12 -32.02
C LYS A 253 -29.52 15.43 -32.54
#